data_76264337239e0e67c833f8ce9d7151f4
#
_entry.id   76264337239e0e67c833f8ce9d7151f4
#
_cell.length_a   1.000
_cell.length_b   1.000
_cell.length_c   1.000
_cell.angle_alpha   90.00
_cell.angle_beta   90.00
_cell.angle_gamma   90.00
#
_symmetry.space_group_name_H-M   'P 1'
#
loop_
_entity.id
_entity.type
_entity.pdbx_description
1 polymer ?
#
loop_
_entity_poly.entity_id
_entity_poly.type
_entity_poly.pdbx_seq_one_letter_code
_entity_poly.pdbx_strand_id
1 'polypeptide(L)'
;MKNIFIDHILGSTALGTFVNICLLILCLYPIVGSFFWFSGALSYRFFKKNKYDTDWHNIPKNKQPMITIMIPAHNEEVVIEETITYLFENLNYDNFEVLVTNDGSTDKTAEIIKRLMKKYPRLRTINIIKNKGKAHAFNIGMHFAKGEYILSNDADTIPEPDALMKYMNFFMHAQDMNTSAVTANMDVQNRSTMLGKSQTVEFSSIVGVIKRSQTSINDSMYAYSGANTLYKKDFLIDVGGFRQDRATEDISIAWDHQTIGAIPRFAPDIVFHMNVPETIGDLYKQRRRWAQGGTEVWLTNVKKFIFHPIQRRYQMSMFIDSTLSIIWSFFFVITSAMFLIAMVIFLFQGNYSRIFHGFVISFIFITFEIIAGCIQLITALLLDHHGAKLKYAFFAPLYMLFYWMVNPITVVATFIPAMKTILGFGSGTWVSPKRSSLQNKK
;
A
#
# COMPACT_ATOMS: atom_id res chain seq x y z
N MET A 1 -18.64 0.94 -47.57
CA MET A 1 -18.67 0.95 -46.10
C MET A 1 -17.30 1.34 -45.52
N LYS A 2 -16.71 2.39 -46.10
CA LYS A 2 -15.46 2.98 -45.58
C LYS A 2 -15.80 3.93 -44.44
N ASN A 3 -15.21 3.65 -43.29
CA ASN A 3 -14.81 4.60 -42.27
C ASN A 3 -15.85 5.37 -41.43
N ILE A 4 -17.13 5.04 -41.46
CA ILE A 4 -18.11 5.70 -40.57
C ILE A 4 -17.71 5.54 -39.11
N PHE A 5 -17.15 4.39 -38.74
CA PHE A 5 -16.68 4.12 -37.37
C PHE A 5 -15.38 4.91 -37.03
N ILE A 6 -14.44 4.97 -37.99
CA ILE A 6 -13.15 5.68 -37.81
C ILE A 6 -13.36 7.18 -37.89
N ASP A 7 -14.14 7.69 -38.84
CA ASP A 7 -14.43 9.11 -38.98
C ASP A 7 -15.29 9.66 -37.85
N HIS A 8 -16.14 8.85 -37.22
CA HIS A 8 -16.89 9.22 -36.02
C HIS A 8 -16.07 9.15 -34.75
N ILE A 9 -15.13 8.23 -34.64
CA ILE A 9 -14.25 8.09 -33.43
C ILE A 9 -13.08 9.08 -33.53
N LEU A 10 -12.45 9.24 -34.68
CA LEU A 10 -11.27 10.10 -34.85
C LEU A 10 -11.61 11.55 -35.19
N GLY A 11 -12.87 11.88 -35.46
CA GLY A 11 -13.33 13.25 -35.77
C GLY A 11 -12.68 13.84 -36.99
N SER A 12 -13.48 14.42 -37.90
CA SER A 12 -13.00 15.10 -39.09
C SER A 12 -12.32 16.45 -38.81
N THR A 13 -12.30 16.91 -37.54
CA THR A 13 -11.70 18.17 -37.13
C THR A 13 -10.47 17.92 -36.24
N ALA A 14 -9.48 18.83 -36.31
CA ALA A 14 -8.29 18.76 -35.42
C ALA A 14 -8.63 18.66 -33.94
N LEU A 15 -9.70 19.33 -33.51
CA LEU A 15 -10.21 19.25 -32.13
C LEU A 15 -10.77 17.86 -31.78
N GLY A 16 -11.53 17.26 -32.68
CA GLY A 16 -12.07 15.92 -32.49
C GLY A 16 -10.95 14.86 -32.41
N THR A 17 -9.95 14.97 -33.27
CA THR A 17 -8.76 14.11 -33.22
C THR A 17 -8.01 14.26 -31.90
N PHE A 18 -7.81 15.49 -31.45
CA PHE A 18 -7.17 15.75 -30.14
C PHE A 18 -7.94 15.11 -28.96
N VAL A 19 -9.27 15.28 -28.90
CA VAL A 19 -10.11 14.71 -27.86
C VAL A 19 -10.01 13.17 -27.87
N ASN A 20 -10.03 12.54 -29.06
CA ASN A 20 -9.94 11.10 -29.18
C ASN A 20 -8.56 10.56 -28.77
N ILE A 21 -7.47 11.29 -29.07
CA ILE A 21 -6.13 10.95 -28.56
C ILE A 21 -6.10 11.03 -27.02
N CYS A 22 -6.73 12.07 -26.46
CA CYS A 22 -6.83 12.19 -25.00
C CYS A 22 -7.58 11.02 -24.38
N LEU A 23 -8.72 10.61 -24.93
CA LEU A 23 -9.47 9.44 -24.46
C LEU A 23 -8.66 8.15 -24.60
N LEU A 24 -7.95 7.97 -25.71
CA LEU A 24 -7.09 6.80 -25.91
C LEU A 24 -5.99 6.72 -24.83
N ILE A 25 -5.32 7.83 -24.53
CA ILE A 25 -4.30 7.86 -23.47
C ILE A 25 -4.90 7.56 -22.10
N LEU A 26 -6.09 8.12 -21.79
CA LEU A 26 -6.80 7.85 -20.54
C LEU A 26 -7.04 6.34 -20.32
N CYS A 27 -7.46 5.64 -21.36
CA CYS A 27 -7.79 4.22 -21.28
C CYS A 27 -6.57 3.31 -21.38
N LEU A 28 -5.58 3.68 -22.18
CA LEU A 28 -4.44 2.83 -22.47
C LEU A 28 -3.59 2.58 -21.22
N TYR A 29 -3.36 3.58 -20.39
CA TYR A 29 -2.55 3.43 -19.17
C TYR A 29 -3.14 2.42 -18.19
N PRO A 30 -4.42 2.49 -17.74
CA PRO A 30 -5.01 1.49 -16.86
C PRO A 30 -5.05 0.08 -17.47
N ILE A 31 -5.34 -0.03 -18.77
CA ILE A 31 -5.40 -1.32 -19.46
C ILE A 31 -4.02 -1.97 -19.50
N VAL A 32 -3.00 -1.27 -19.95
CA VAL A 32 -1.61 -1.77 -20.01
C VAL A 32 -1.11 -2.10 -18.62
N GLY A 33 -1.37 -1.22 -17.63
CA GLY A 33 -1.04 -1.45 -16.23
C GLY A 33 -1.69 -2.73 -15.69
N SER A 34 -2.98 -2.95 -15.96
CA SER A 34 -3.69 -4.16 -15.54
C SER A 34 -3.05 -5.44 -16.08
N PHE A 35 -2.69 -5.47 -17.36
CA PHE A 35 -2.00 -6.61 -17.96
C PHE A 35 -0.59 -6.81 -17.42
N PHE A 36 0.15 -5.73 -17.18
CA PHE A 36 1.50 -5.79 -16.59
C PHE A 36 1.46 -6.41 -15.20
N TRP A 37 0.59 -5.91 -14.33
CA TRP A 37 0.45 -6.42 -12.96
C TRP A 37 -0.06 -7.86 -12.92
N PHE A 38 -1.03 -8.19 -13.74
CA PHE A 38 -1.54 -9.54 -13.91
C PHE A 38 -0.44 -10.53 -14.32
N SER A 39 0.30 -10.21 -15.38
CA SER A 39 1.38 -11.07 -15.90
C SER A 39 2.49 -11.28 -14.86
N GLY A 40 2.87 -10.21 -14.15
CA GLY A 40 3.86 -10.29 -13.09
C GLY A 40 3.42 -11.12 -11.89
N ALA A 41 2.14 -11.04 -11.51
CA ALA A 41 1.60 -11.87 -10.43
C ALA A 41 1.55 -13.37 -10.80
N LEU A 42 1.23 -13.68 -12.05
CA LEU A 42 1.34 -15.07 -12.56
C LEU A 42 2.80 -15.54 -12.58
N SER A 43 3.73 -14.69 -13.05
CA SER A 43 5.16 -14.98 -13.01
C SER A 43 5.63 -15.29 -11.58
N TYR A 44 5.19 -14.54 -10.58
CA TYR A 44 5.47 -14.83 -9.17
C TYR A 44 5.05 -16.25 -8.80
N ARG A 45 3.81 -16.64 -9.14
CA ARG A 45 3.27 -17.96 -8.82
C ARG A 45 4.10 -19.10 -9.42
N PHE A 46 4.55 -18.94 -10.66
CA PHE A 46 5.24 -20.03 -11.38
C PHE A 46 6.73 -20.10 -11.06
N PHE A 47 7.39 -18.97 -10.79
CA PHE A 47 8.86 -18.92 -10.70
C PHE A 47 9.41 -18.57 -9.32
N LYS A 48 8.62 -17.89 -8.46
CA LYS A 48 9.12 -17.42 -7.15
C LYS A 48 8.50 -18.17 -5.97
N LYS A 49 7.24 -18.61 -6.07
CA LYS A 49 6.52 -19.22 -4.93
C LYS A 49 7.30 -20.38 -4.31
N ASN A 50 7.73 -21.33 -5.12
CA ASN A 50 8.39 -22.55 -4.63
C ASN A 50 9.81 -22.29 -4.07
N LYS A 51 10.40 -21.12 -4.35
CA LYS A 51 11.74 -20.78 -3.82
C LYS A 51 11.76 -20.63 -2.30
N TYR A 52 10.64 -20.23 -1.72
CA TYR A 52 10.49 -19.99 -0.28
C TYR A 52 9.57 -20.99 0.41
N ASP A 53 9.15 -22.04 -0.32
CA ASP A 53 8.34 -23.14 0.21
C ASP A 53 9.30 -24.17 0.86
N THR A 54 9.97 -23.75 1.93
CA THR A 54 10.83 -24.58 2.75
C THR A 54 10.10 -24.94 4.04
N ASP A 55 10.59 -25.96 4.72
CA ASP A 55 9.99 -26.51 5.96
C ASP A 55 10.18 -25.54 7.15
N TRP A 56 9.44 -24.44 7.15
CA TRP A 56 9.49 -23.39 8.17
C TRP A 56 9.03 -23.88 9.55
N HIS A 57 8.37 -25.03 9.64
CA HIS A 57 7.94 -25.66 10.90
C HIS A 57 9.10 -26.14 11.75
N ASN A 58 10.27 -26.30 11.17
CA ASN A 58 11.40 -26.99 11.80
C ASN A 58 12.50 -26.09 12.37
N ILE A 59 12.23 -24.79 12.65
CA ILE A 59 13.20 -23.96 13.37
C ILE A 59 13.16 -24.31 14.86
N PRO A 60 14.17 -25.02 15.41
CA PRO A 60 14.22 -25.36 16.82
C PRO A 60 14.17 -24.10 17.69
N LYS A 61 13.50 -24.16 18.83
CA LYS A 61 13.31 -23.01 19.76
C LYS A 61 14.64 -22.32 20.11
N ASN A 62 15.70 -23.08 20.33
CA ASN A 62 17.03 -22.58 20.67
C ASN A 62 17.79 -21.94 19.46
N LYS A 63 17.27 -22.06 18.25
CA LYS A 63 17.81 -21.47 17.03
C LYS A 63 16.95 -20.38 16.45
N GLN A 64 15.82 -20.05 17.09
CA GLN A 64 14.98 -18.96 16.67
C GLN A 64 15.67 -17.61 16.92
N PRO A 65 15.91 -16.77 15.87
CA PRO A 65 16.43 -15.42 16.06
C PRO A 65 15.48 -14.57 16.91
N MET A 66 16.03 -13.61 17.64
CA MET A 66 15.19 -12.73 18.46
C MET A 66 14.48 -11.70 17.59
N ILE A 67 13.16 -11.58 17.75
CA ILE A 67 12.30 -10.61 17.06
C ILE A 67 11.77 -9.60 18.08
N THR A 68 11.90 -8.31 17.77
CA THR A 68 11.17 -7.24 18.46
C THR A 68 9.92 -6.88 17.67
N ILE A 69 8.73 -7.16 18.22
CA ILE A 69 7.46 -6.66 17.67
C ILE A 69 7.30 -5.24 18.19
N MET A 70 7.42 -4.26 17.29
CA MET A 70 7.37 -2.84 17.62
C MET A 70 6.00 -2.27 17.29
N ILE A 71 5.33 -1.71 18.30
CA ILE A 71 3.99 -1.11 18.19
C ILE A 71 4.09 0.39 18.52
N PRO A 72 4.05 1.28 17.52
CA PRO A 72 3.83 2.70 17.78
C PRO A 72 2.38 2.92 18.19
N ALA A 73 2.16 3.62 19.29
CA ALA A 73 0.82 3.86 19.83
C ALA A 73 0.62 5.35 20.17
N HIS A 74 -0.50 5.91 19.72
CA HIS A 74 -0.96 7.24 20.07
C HIS A 74 -2.48 7.25 20.14
N ASN A 75 -3.04 7.30 21.37
CA ASN A 75 -4.48 7.22 21.63
C ASN A 75 -5.13 5.96 21.05
N GLU A 76 -4.65 4.81 21.48
CA GLU A 76 -5.08 3.48 21.02
C GLU A 76 -5.75 2.65 22.13
N GLU A 77 -6.36 3.32 23.15
CA GLU A 77 -7.00 2.65 24.31
C GLU A 77 -8.04 1.58 23.92
N VAL A 78 -8.67 1.72 22.74
CA VAL A 78 -9.73 0.84 22.27
C VAL A 78 -9.21 -0.52 21.79
N VAL A 79 -7.99 -0.58 21.25
CA VAL A 79 -7.48 -1.77 20.53
C VAL A 79 -6.19 -2.35 21.13
N ILE A 80 -5.38 -1.55 21.82
CA ILE A 80 -4.03 -1.93 22.23
C ILE A 80 -4.00 -3.16 23.17
N GLU A 81 -4.99 -3.30 24.06
CA GLU A 81 -5.07 -4.44 24.98
C GLU A 81 -5.28 -5.76 24.24
N GLU A 82 -6.23 -5.78 23.32
CA GLU A 82 -6.56 -6.95 22.52
C GLU A 82 -5.36 -7.39 21.68
N THR A 83 -4.72 -6.44 21.00
CA THR A 83 -3.54 -6.69 20.16
C THR A 83 -2.39 -7.26 20.97
N ILE A 84 -2.01 -6.64 22.11
CA ILE A 84 -0.90 -7.13 22.94
C ILE A 84 -1.22 -8.52 23.52
N THR A 85 -2.44 -8.71 24.01
CA THR A 85 -2.87 -10.01 24.55
C THR A 85 -2.77 -11.09 23.49
N TYR A 86 -3.29 -10.82 22.29
CA TYR A 86 -3.22 -11.75 21.17
C TYR A 86 -1.79 -12.15 20.82
N LEU A 87 -0.87 -11.19 20.73
CA LEU A 87 0.53 -11.47 20.40
C LEU A 87 1.20 -12.41 21.39
N PHE A 88 0.92 -12.29 22.69
CA PHE A 88 1.51 -13.17 23.69
C PHE A 88 0.83 -14.53 23.82
N GLU A 89 -0.46 -14.61 23.52
CA GLU A 89 -1.25 -15.83 23.76
C GLU A 89 -1.41 -16.71 22.52
N ASN A 90 -1.21 -16.16 21.30
CA ASN A 90 -1.52 -16.88 20.06
C ASN A 90 -0.33 -17.09 19.11
N LEU A 91 0.78 -16.36 19.27
CA LEU A 91 1.91 -16.53 18.36
C LEU A 91 2.69 -17.81 18.65
N ASN A 92 2.94 -18.59 17.60
CA ASN A 92 3.73 -19.83 17.64
C ASN A 92 5.24 -19.53 17.43
N TYR A 93 5.81 -18.64 18.25
CA TYR A 93 7.22 -18.28 18.22
C TYR A 93 7.68 -17.93 19.64
N ASP A 94 8.82 -18.47 20.10
CA ASP A 94 9.20 -18.32 21.51
C ASP A 94 10.12 -17.13 21.76
N ASN A 95 11.02 -16.81 20.81
CA ASN A 95 12.07 -15.83 21.03
C ASN A 95 11.68 -14.43 20.48
N PHE A 96 10.70 -13.80 21.12
CA PHE A 96 10.29 -12.42 20.79
C PHE A 96 10.02 -11.58 22.03
N GLU A 97 10.09 -10.27 21.86
CA GLU A 97 9.57 -9.25 22.78
C GLU A 97 8.56 -8.36 22.07
N VAL A 98 7.67 -7.73 22.83
CA VAL A 98 6.80 -6.66 22.34
C VAL A 98 7.30 -5.34 22.93
N LEU A 99 7.61 -4.37 22.06
CA LEU A 99 8.04 -3.03 22.44
C LEU A 99 7.02 -2.00 21.96
N VAL A 100 6.26 -1.44 22.91
CA VAL A 100 5.30 -0.39 22.61
C VAL A 100 5.98 0.98 22.77
N THR A 101 6.00 1.78 21.71
CA THR A 101 6.41 3.18 21.73
C THR A 101 5.18 4.08 21.84
N ASN A 102 4.86 4.49 23.06
CA ASN A 102 3.73 5.37 23.36
C ASN A 102 4.10 6.83 23.04
N ASP A 103 3.61 7.34 21.92
CA ASP A 103 3.94 8.64 21.37
C ASP A 103 3.00 9.74 21.90
N GLY A 104 3.13 10.05 23.20
CA GLY A 104 2.38 11.13 23.85
C GLY A 104 0.88 10.91 23.89
N SER A 105 0.41 9.69 24.19
CA SER A 105 -1.04 9.43 24.34
C SER A 105 -1.62 10.20 25.52
N THR A 106 -2.85 10.68 25.35
CA THR A 106 -3.62 11.46 26.33
C THR A 106 -4.83 10.69 26.89
N ASP A 107 -5.11 9.51 26.34
CA ASP A 107 -6.15 8.58 26.77
C ASP A 107 -5.59 7.51 27.73
N LYS A 108 -6.31 6.41 27.96
CA LYS A 108 -5.90 5.32 28.86
C LYS A 108 -4.85 4.37 28.28
N THR A 109 -4.29 4.64 27.09
CA THR A 109 -3.30 3.76 26.46
C THR A 109 -2.12 3.44 27.38
N ALA A 110 -1.52 4.45 28.04
CA ALA A 110 -0.39 4.25 28.94
C ALA A 110 -0.74 3.39 30.17
N GLU A 111 -1.93 3.56 30.75
CA GLU A 111 -2.42 2.78 31.89
C GLU A 111 -2.61 1.31 31.51
N ILE A 112 -3.20 1.05 30.35
CA ILE A 112 -3.44 -0.28 29.81
C ILE A 112 -2.10 -1.00 29.63
N ILE A 113 -1.12 -0.38 28.98
CA ILE A 113 0.21 -0.94 28.75
C ILE A 113 0.86 -1.27 30.09
N LYS A 114 0.85 -0.35 31.07
CA LYS A 114 1.43 -0.56 32.40
C LYS A 114 0.79 -1.74 33.14
N ARG A 115 -0.52 -1.94 32.99
CA ARG A 115 -1.23 -3.09 33.56
C ARG A 115 -0.78 -4.40 32.89
N LEU A 116 -0.68 -4.42 31.55
CA LEU A 116 -0.27 -5.61 30.78
C LEU A 116 1.19 -5.99 31.02
N MET A 117 2.09 -5.05 31.29
CA MET A 117 3.49 -5.32 31.66
C MET A 117 3.61 -6.18 32.94
N LYS A 118 2.63 -6.12 33.86
CA LYS A 118 2.61 -6.99 35.02
C LYS A 118 2.27 -8.46 34.68
N LYS A 119 1.50 -8.65 33.58
CA LYS A 119 1.10 -9.99 33.10
C LYS A 119 2.15 -10.59 32.17
N TYR A 120 2.78 -9.77 31.33
CA TYR A 120 3.69 -10.21 30.27
C TYR A 120 5.12 -9.67 30.49
N PRO A 121 6.07 -10.45 31.05
CA PRO A 121 7.44 -9.97 31.32
C PRO A 121 8.24 -9.55 30.11
N ARG A 122 7.87 -10.01 28.89
CA ARG A 122 8.50 -9.65 27.63
C ARG A 122 7.85 -8.42 26.96
N LEU A 123 6.86 -7.79 27.60
CA LEU A 123 6.29 -6.51 27.19
C LEU A 123 7.12 -5.37 27.76
N ARG A 124 7.55 -4.47 26.92
CA ARG A 124 8.28 -3.26 27.28
C ARG A 124 7.61 -2.04 26.68
N THR A 125 7.78 -0.89 27.31
CA THR A 125 7.27 0.39 26.78
C THR A 125 8.30 1.50 26.85
N ILE A 126 8.23 2.40 25.90
CA ILE A 126 8.92 3.69 25.88
C ILE A 126 7.84 4.77 25.82
N ASN A 127 7.87 5.71 26.75
CA ASN A 127 6.93 6.82 26.77
C ASN A 127 7.62 8.09 26.21
N ILE A 128 7.11 8.58 25.11
CA ILE A 128 7.52 9.84 24.48
C ILE A 128 6.57 10.92 24.99
N ILE A 129 7.12 12.03 25.50
CA ILE A 129 6.33 13.08 26.18
C ILE A 129 5.39 13.80 25.21
N LYS A 130 5.85 14.05 23.98
CA LYS A 130 5.11 14.83 22.99
C LYS A 130 5.01 14.03 21.68
N ASN A 131 3.82 13.90 21.14
CA ASN A 131 3.60 13.27 19.85
C ASN A 131 4.45 13.95 18.76
N LYS A 132 5.26 13.14 18.07
CA LYS A 132 6.07 13.51 16.90
C LYS A 132 5.83 12.63 15.69
N GLY A 133 4.89 11.69 15.81
CA GLY A 133 4.45 10.83 14.73
C GLY A 133 5.11 9.46 14.71
N LYS A 134 4.50 8.57 13.90
CA LYS A 134 4.83 7.14 13.83
C LYS A 134 6.30 6.87 13.49
N ALA A 135 6.87 7.56 12.51
CA ALA A 135 8.28 7.41 12.13
C ALA A 135 9.23 7.75 13.28
N HIS A 136 8.92 8.80 14.06
CA HIS A 136 9.72 9.16 15.25
C HIS A 136 9.63 8.07 16.31
N ALA A 137 8.42 7.58 16.59
CA ALA A 137 8.20 6.49 17.55
C ALA A 137 8.97 5.21 17.15
N PHE A 138 8.98 4.85 15.86
CA PHE A 138 9.79 3.76 15.35
C PHE A 138 11.30 3.99 15.53
N ASN A 139 11.81 5.17 15.19
CA ASN A 139 13.23 5.46 15.33
C ASN A 139 13.69 5.39 16.79
N ILE A 140 12.92 5.95 17.72
CA ILE A 140 13.20 5.79 19.14
C ILE A 140 13.15 4.32 19.56
N GLY A 141 12.09 3.60 19.20
CA GLY A 141 11.94 2.18 19.52
C GLY A 141 13.08 1.31 18.99
N MET A 142 13.57 1.59 17.78
CA MET A 142 14.66 0.83 17.14
C MET A 142 15.94 0.82 17.98
N HIS A 143 16.28 1.91 18.68
CA HIS A 143 17.44 1.96 19.56
C HIS A 143 17.31 1.09 20.80
N PHE A 144 16.08 0.82 21.25
CA PHE A 144 15.81 -0.02 22.42
C PHE A 144 15.38 -1.44 22.09
N ALA A 145 15.15 -1.74 20.81
CA ALA A 145 14.81 -3.08 20.33
C ALA A 145 15.96 -4.03 20.57
N LYS A 146 15.69 -5.18 21.22
CA LYS A 146 16.69 -6.22 21.50
C LYS A 146 16.83 -7.21 20.34
N GLY A 147 15.79 -7.34 19.50
CA GLY A 147 15.77 -8.27 18.39
C GLY A 147 16.73 -7.89 17.27
N GLU A 148 17.28 -8.90 16.63
CA GLU A 148 18.00 -8.80 15.37
C GLU A 148 17.05 -8.39 14.23
N TYR A 149 15.79 -8.77 14.38
CA TYR A 149 14.69 -8.43 13.46
C TYR A 149 13.65 -7.58 14.17
N ILE A 150 13.10 -6.60 13.45
CA ILE A 150 12.08 -5.67 13.96
C ILE A 150 10.81 -5.83 13.11
N LEU A 151 9.73 -6.32 13.72
CA LEU A 151 8.42 -6.35 13.08
C LEU A 151 7.69 -5.03 13.35
N SER A 152 7.36 -4.31 12.31
CA SER A 152 6.40 -3.20 12.39
C SER A 152 4.99 -3.76 12.52
N ASN A 153 4.30 -3.44 13.61
CA ASN A 153 2.93 -3.86 13.85
C ASN A 153 2.09 -2.67 14.35
N ASP A 154 1.01 -2.35 13.64
CA ASP A 154 0.09 -1.31 14.13
C ASP A 154 -0.71 -1.80 15.34
N ALA A 155 -1.18 -0.86 16.16
CA ALA A 155 -1.91 -1.18 17.39
C ALA A 155 -3.24 -1.93 17.15
N ASP A 156 -3.75 -1.95 15.95
CA ASP A 156 -5.01 -2.60 15.53
C ASP A 156 -4.79 -3.75 14.52
N THR A 157 -3.58 -4.25 14.41
CA THR A 157 -3.23 -5.27 13.40
C THR A 157 -2.85 -6.58 14.08
N ILE A 158 -3.49 -7.66 13.64
CA ILE A 158 -3.37 -9.00 14.21
C ILE A 158 -2.71 -9.95 13.18
N PRO A 159 -1.52 -10.50 13.46
CA PRO A 159 -0.88 -11.53 12.65
C PRO A 159 -1.54 -12.91 12.80
N GLU A 160 -1.38 -13.77 11.79
CA GLU A 160 -1.62 -15.19 11.98
C GLU A 160 -0.65 -15.81 13.01
N PRO A 161 -1.05 -16.90 13.72
CA PRO A 161 -0.20 -17.52 14.74
C PRO A 161 1.21 -17.89 14.27
N ASP A 162 1.35 -18.34 13.03
CA ASP A 162 2.61 -18.81 12.45
C ASP A 162 3.41 -17.72 11.73
N ALA A 163 2.95 -16.46 11.77
CA ALA A 163 3.51 -15.36 10.98
C ALA A 163 5.02 -15.20 11.20
N LEU A 164 5.50 -15.19 12.46
CA LEU A 164 6.92 -14.98 12.76
C LEU A 164 7.80 -16.12 12.24
N MET A 165 7.32 -17.36 12.32
CA MET A 165 8.01 -18.53 11.82
C MET A 165 8.14 -18.48 10.29
N LYS A 166 7.06 -18.12 9.61
CA LYS A 166 7.04 -17.95 8.15
C LYS A 166 7.98 -16.84 7.69
N TYR A 167 8.05 -15.71 8.40
CA TYR A 167 9.01 -14.65 8.09
C TYR A 167 10.46 -15.12 8.15
N MET A 168 10.82 -15.90 9.17
CA MET A 168 12.18 -16.39 9.32
C MET A 168 12.64 -17.27 8.16
N ASN A 169 11.71 -17.95 7.49
CA ASN A 169 11.99 -18.72 6.29
C ASN A 169 12.66 -17.86 5.19
N PHE A 170 12.25 -16.61 5.02
CA PHE A 170 12.82 -15.69 4.03
C PHE A 170 14.22 -15.21 4.41
N PHE A 171 14.52 -15.04 5.69
CA PHE A 171 15.80 -14.51 6.16
C PHE A 171 16.85 -15.59 6.35
N MET A 172 16.45 -16.82 6.68
CA MET A 172 17.38 -17.93 6.90
C MET A 172 17.82 -18.61 5.60
N HIS A 173 17.25 -18.25 4.47
CA HIS A 173 17.61 -18.81 3.18
C HIS A 173 18.97 -18.25 2.73
N ALA A 174 19.99 -19.12 2.57
CA ALA A 174 21.37 -18.72 2.26
C ALA A 174 21.55 -17.86 0.98
N GLN A 175 20.61 -17.96 0.04
CA GLN A 175 20.64 -17.20 -1.22
C GLN A 175 20.16 -15.75 -1.09
N ASP A 176 19.57 -15.36 0.02
CA ASP A 176 18.93 -14.04 0.19
C ASP A 176 19.60 -13.20 1.31
N MET A 177 20.94 -13.27 1.41
CA MET A 177 21.71 -12.51 2.43
C MET A 177 21.45 -11.00 2.40
N ASN A 178 21.07 -10.44 1.24
CA ASN A 178 20.73 -9.02 1.07
C ASN A 178 19.25 -8.70 1.30
N THR A 179 18.47 -9.66 1.79
CA THR A 179 17.06 -9.37 2.15
C THR A 179 17.02 -8.42 3.34
N SER A 180 16.52 -7.19 3.10
CA SER A 180 16.40 -6.16 4.13
C SER A 180 15.09 -6.20 4.88
N ALA A 181 14.02 -6.56 4.18
CA ALA A 181 12.67 -6.53 4.71
C ALA A 181 11.79 -7.55 3.99
N VAL A 182 10.87 -8.12 4.74
CA VAL A 182 9.81 -9.00 4.23
C VAL A 182 8.46 -8.39 4.62
N THR A 183 7.67 -8.02 3.62
CA THR A 183 6.32 -7.50 3.79
C THR A 183 5.31 -8.63 3.63
N ALA A 184 4.38 -8.73 4.56
CA ALA A 184 3.29 -9.71 4.53
C ALA A 184 2.07 -9.23 3.75
N ASN A 185 1.12 -10.13 3.55
CA ASN A 185 -0.19 -9.85 3.00
C ASN A 185 -1.11 -9.24 4.06
N MET A 186 -2.11 -8.50 3.61
CA MET A 186 -3.11 -7.85 4.47
C MET A 186 -4.49 -8.39 4.16
N ASP A 187 -5.27 -8.64 5.19
CA ASP A 187 -6.66 -9.01 5.09
C ASP A 187 -7.56 -8.04 5.85
N VAL A 188 -8.64 -7.62 5.21
CA VAL A 188 -9.62 -6.71 5.81
C VAL A 188 -10.47 -7.47 6.81
N GLN A 189 -10.57 -6.99 8.06
CA GLN A 189 -11.36 -7.62 9.09
C GLN A 189 -12.82 -7.09 9.12
N ASN A 190 -13.01 -5.78 9.05
CA ASN A 190 -14.32 -5.14 9.15
C ASN A 190 -15.05 -5.10 7.80
N ARG A 191 -15.64 -6.23 7.38
CA ARG A 191 -16.35 -6.42 6.10
C ARG A 191 -17.87 -6.22 6.18
N SER A 192 -18.38 -5.53 7.21
CA SER A 192 -19.82 -5.34 7.42
C SER A 192 -20.44 -4.40 6.37
N THR A 193 -19.69 -3.37 5.94
CA THR A 193 -20.15 -2.36 4.99
C THR A 193 -19.81 -2.71 3.53
N MET A 194 -20.53 -2.11 2.57
CA MET A 194 -20.18 -2.21 1.14
C MET A 194 -18.75 -1.68 0.88
N LEU A 195 -18.37 -0.60 1.59
CA LEU A 195 -17.06 0.00 1.49
C LEU A 195 -15.96 -0.96 2.01
N GLY A 196 -16.18 -1.65 3.12
CA GLY A 196 -15.26 -2.66 3.65
C GLY A 196 -15.09 -3.86 2.70
N LYS A 197 -16.18 -4.33 2.09
CA LYS A 197 -16.15 -5.41 1.08
C LYS A 197 -15.40 -4.98 -0.18
N SER A 198 -15.60 -3.74 -0.64
CA SER A 198 -14.88 -3.16 -1.78
C SER A 198 -13.38 -3.02 -1.48
N GLN A 199 -13.00 -2.60 -0.26
CA GLN A 199 -11.60 -2.54 0.16
C GLN A 199 -10.96 -3.93 0.28
N THR A 200 -11.73 -4.99 0.53
CA THR A 200 -11.20 -6.36 0.47
C THR A 200 -10.68 -6.70 -0.94
N VAL A 201 -11.42 -6.30 -1.98
CA VAL A 201 -10.97 -6.45 -3.38
C VAL A 201 -9.73 -5.60 -3.66
N GLU A 202 -9.73 -4.36 -3.18
CA GLU A 202 -8.59 -3.45 -3.31
C GLU A 202 -7.31 -4.02 -2.71
N PHE A 203 -7.35 -4.48 -1.45
CA PHE A 203 -6.16 -5.00 -0.78
C PHE A 203 -5.64 -6.28 -1.44
N SER A 204 -6.51 -7.14 -1.95
CA SER A 204 -6.08 -8.30 -2.76
C SER A 204 -5.36 -7.86 -4.03
N SER A 205 -5.71 -6.71 -4.63
CA SER A 205 -5.03 -6.16 -5.81
C SER A 205 -3.75 -5.40 -5.44
N ILE A 206 -3.84 -4.30 -4.67
CA ILE A 206 -2.68 -3.43 -4.41
C ILE A 206 -1.62 -4.07 -3.54
N VAL A 207 -2.00 -4.89 -2.57
CA VAL A 207 -1.05 -5.65 -1.75
C VAL A 207 -0.74 -6.99 -2.41
N GLY A 208 -1.77 -7.73 -2.81
CA GLY A 208 -1.61 -9.07 -3.35
C GLY A 208 -0.95 -9.12 -4.73
N VAL A 209 -1.55 -8.50 -5.76
CA VAL A 209 -1.10 -8.60 -7.16
C VAL A 209 0.10 -7.71 -7.44
N ILE A 210 0.04 -6.42 -7.06
CA ILE A 210 1.09 -5.47 -7.40
C ILE A 210 2.41 -5.85 -6.72
N LYS A 211 2.41 -6.20 -5.44
CA LYS A 211 3.65 -6.62 -4.75
C LYS A 211 4.21 -7.94 -5.29
N ARG A 212 3.35 -8.91 -5.66
CA ARG A 212 3.82 -10.12 -6.36
C ARG A 212 4.50 -9.77 -7.67
N SER A 213 3.91 -8.89 -8.48
CA SER A 213 4.47 -8.46 -9.75
C SER A 213 5.81 -7.74 -9.57
N GLN A 214 5.89 -6.77 -8.68
CA GLN A 214 7.11 -6.00 -8.42
C GLN A 214 8.27 -6.89 -7.97
N THR A 215 8.01 -7.82 -7.05
CA THR A 215 9.05 -8.73 -6.56
C THR A 215 9.41 -9.84 -7.55
N SER A 216 8.52 -10.22 -8.48
CA SER A 216 8.84 -11.25 -9.47
C SER A 216 9.69 -10.73 -10.63
N ILE A 217 9.43 -9.50 -11.08
CA ILE A 217 10.06 -8.94 -12.28
C ILE A 217 11.43 -8.33 -11.96
N ASN A 218 11.53 -7.53 -10.89
CA ASN A 218 12.72 -6.71 -10.64
C ASN A 218 13.31 -6.87 -9.23
N ASP A 219 12.81 -7.81 -8.42
CA ASP A 219 13.17 -7.90 -7.00
C ASP A 219 13.05 -6.54 -6.27
N SER A 220 12.08 -5.72 -6.68
CA SER A 220 11.84 -4.37 -6.16
C SER A 220 10.45 -4.26 -5.55
N MET A 221 10.20 -3.23 -4.74
CA MET A 221 8.90 -2.96 -4.13
C MET A 221 8.69 -1.46 -3.93
N TYR A 222 7.57 -0.94 -4.42
CA TYR A 222 7.24 0.48 -4.30
C TYR A 222 7.02 0.91 -2.84
N ALA A 223 6.30 0.12 -2.07
CA ALA A 223 5.96 0.40 -0.69
C ALA A 223 5.99 -0.87 0.14
N TYR A 224 6.62 -0.82 1.29
CA TYR A 224 6.38 -1.80 2.33
C TYR A 224 4.97 -1.62 2.90
N SER A 225 4.64 -2.38 3.92
CA SER A 225 3.43 -2.14 4.69
C SER A 225 3.83 -1.71 6.10
N GLY A 226 3.42 -0.53 6.50
CA GLY A 226 3.74 0.02 7.81
C GLY A 226 3.19 -0.80 8.98
N ALA A 227 2.31 -1.78 8.73
CA ALA A 227 1.63 -2.57 9.75
C ALA A 227 2.08 -4.03 9.83
N ASN A 228 2.89 -4.51 8.87
CA ASN A 228 3.22 -5.95 8.81
C ASN A 228 4.53 -6.24 8.06
N THR A 229 5.54 -5.43 8.25
CA THR A 229 6.84 -5.68 7.64
C THR A 229 7.86 -6.06 8.69
N LEU A 230 8.52 -7.20 8.49
CA LEU A 230 9.67 -7.62 9.28
C LEU A 230 10.95 -7.11 8.63
N TYR A 231 11.70 -6.30 9.34
CA TYR A 231 12.96 -5.70 8.91
C TYR A 231 14.15 -6.40 9.58
N LYS A 232 15.22 -6.58 8.84
CA LYS A 232 16.53 -6.84 9.46
C LYS A 232 17.08 -5.53 9.99
N LYS A 233 17.37 -5.48 11.30
CA LYS A 233 17.71 -4.26 12.04
C LYS A 233 18.90 -3.50 11.45
N ASP A 234 19.93 -4.21 10.98
CA ASP A 234 21.13 -3.61 10.40
C ASP A 234 20.79 -2.71 9.21
N PHE A 235 19.92 -3.16 8.29
CA PHE A 235 19.51 -2.35 7.14
C PHE A 235 18.73 -1.10 7.53
N LEU A 236 17.95 -1.14 8.62
CA LEU A 236 17.31 0.07 9.17
C LEU A 236 18.35 1.08 9.67
N ILE A 237 19.41 0.58 10.32
CA ILE A 237 20.52 1.42 10.83
C ILE A 237 21.30 2.01 9.65
N ASP A 238 21.63 1.20 8.65
CA ASP A 238 22.42 1.61 7.48
C ASP A 238 21.80 2.76 6.70
N VAL A 239 20.46 2.83 6.65
CA VAL A 239 19.73 3.93 5.98
C VAL A 239 19.38 5.10 6.91
N GLY A 240 19.74 5.02 8.21
CA GLY A 240 19.46 6.05 9.20
C GLY A 240 18.03 6.03 9.76
N GLY A 241 17.32 4.90 9.65
CA GLY A 241 15.96 4.72 10.15
C GLY A 241 14.88 5.30 9.24
N PHE A 242 13.69 5.49 9.82
CA PHE A 242 12.51 5.98 9.12
C PHE A 242 12.54 7.50 8.96
N ARG A 243 12.20 8.02 7.79
CA ARG A 243 12.12 9.46 7.54
C ARG A 243 10.95 10.08 8.28
N GLN A 244 11.23 11.04 9.16
CA GLN A 244 10.22 11.72 9.98
C GLN A 244 9.57 12.92 9.27
N ASP A 245 10.14 13.36 8.16
CA ASP A 245 9.72 14.50 7.35
C ASP A 245 8.83 14.08 6.16
N ARG A 246 8.29 12.86 6.17
CA ARG A 246 7.44 12.31 5.10
C ARG A 246 6.06 11.91 5.63
N ALA A 247 5.06 12.01 4.76
CA ALA A 247 3.70 11.62 5.08
C ALA A 247 3.52 10.09 5.24
N THR A 248 4.44 9.30 4.63
CA THR A 248 4.45 7.84 4.70
C THR A 248 5.88 7.33 4.91
N GLU A 249 6.11 6.73 6.05
CA GLU A 249 7.40 6.18 6.46
C GLU A 249 7.74 4.88 5.71
N ASP A 250 6.74 4.08 5.41
CA ASP A 250 6.84 2.75 4.78
C ASP A 250 7.21 2.81 3.29
N ILE A 251 6.72 3.82 2.56
CA ILE A 251 7.14 4.06 1.18
C ILE A 251 8.60 4.54 1.17
N SER A 252 8.93 5.50 2.05
CA SER A 252 10.26 6.09 2.09
C SER A 252 11.34 5.05 2.41
N ILE A 253 11.13 4.22 3.44
CA ILE A 253 12.09 3.21 3.86
C ILE A 253 12.26 2.11 2.79
N ALA A 254 11.17 1.78 2.04
CA ALA A 254 11.26 0.84 0.93
C ALA A 254 12.24 1.33 -0.14
N TRP A 255 12.17 2.61 -0.51
CA TRP A 255 13.08 3.20 -1.49
C TRP A 255 14.50 3.37 -0.96
N ASP A 256 14.66 3.77 0.31
CA ASP A 256 15.98 3.95 0.93
C ASP A 256 16.73 2.62 1.03
N HIS A 257 16.10 1.51 1.43
CA HIS A 257 16.69 0.17 1.42
C HIS A 257 17.17 -0.24 0.02
N GLN A 258 16.33 -0.10 -0.99
CA GLN A 258 16.69 -0.45 -2.36
C GLN A 258 17.78 0.46 -2.93
N THR A 259 17.92 1.68 -2.40
CA THR A 259 18.99 2.62 -2.79
C THR A 259 20.38 2.11 -2.40
N ILE A 260 20.51 1.35 -1.32
CA ILE A 260 21.76 0.72 -0.88
C ILE A 260 21.94 -0.69 -1.42
N GLY A 261 21.09 -1.13 -2.36
CA GLY A 261 21.17 -2.46 -2.99
C GLY A 261 20.51 -3.58 -2.19
N ALA A 262 19.77 -3.26 -1.15
CA ALA A 262 19.02 -4.23 -0.39
C ALA A 262 17.78 -4.72 -1.14
N ILE A 263 17.38 -5.97 -0.91
CA ILE A 263 16.32 -6.64 -1.65
C ILE A 263 15.08 -6.78 -0.77
N PRO A 264 13.93 -6.17 -1.15
CA PRO A 264 12.66 -6.40 -0.48
C PRO A 264 12.03 -7.71 -0.90
N ARG A 265 11.31 -8.37 0.02
CA ARG A 265 10.55 -9.58 -0.28
C ARG A 265 9.08 -9.40 0.08
N PHE A 266 8.21 -10.07 -0.68
CA PHE A 266 6.79 -10.17 -0.39
C PHE A 266 6.42 -11.60 0.00
N ALA A 267 5.79 -11.75 1.15
CA ALA A 267 5.34 -13.02 1.70
C ALA A 267 3.79 -13.10 1.63
N PRO A 268 3.21 -13.54 0.50
CA PRO A 268 1.75 -13.58 0.33
C PRO A 268 1.05 -14.57 1.24
N ASP A 269 1.76 -15.56 1.75
CA ASP A 269 1.24 -16.64 2.60
C ASP A 269 1.33 -16.29 4.11
N ILE A 270 1.85 -15.11 4.45
CA ILE A 270 1.77 -14.52 5.80
C ILE A 270 0.64 -13.49 5.80
N VAL A 271 -0.34 -13.64 6.69
CA VAL A 271 -1.52 -12.77 6.71
C VAL A 271 -1.62 -11.99 8.00
N PHE A 272 -1.91 -10.70 7.85
CA PHE A 272 -2.23 -9.81 8.95
C PHE A 272 -3.65 -9.27 8.75
N HIS A 273 -4.46 -9.37 9.79
CA HIS A 273 -5.82 -8.85 9.82
C HIS A 273 -5.84 -7.41 10.31
N MET A 274 -6.51 -6.52 9.57
CA MET A 274 -6.57 -5.09 9.89
C MET A 274 -7.95 -4.50 9.64
N ASN A 275 -8.25 -3.40 10.32
CA ASN A 275 -9.44 -2.60 10.05
C ASN A 275 -9.18 -1.57 8.94
N VAL A 276 -10.19 -1.34 8.11
CA VAL A 276 -10.17 -0.33 7.04
C VAL A 276 -11.19 0.77 7.30
N PRO A 277 -11.06 1.97 6.69
CA PRO A 277 -12.04 3.03 6.80
C PRO A 277 -13.45 2.59 6.43
N GLU A 278 -14.44 2.97 7.25
CA GLU A 278 -15.84 2.63 7.03
C GLU A 278 -16.65 3.78 6.41
N THR A 279 -16.08 4.98 6.35
CA THR A 279 -16.68 6.15 5.70
C THR A 279 -15.86 6.62 4.50
N ILE A 280 -16.52 7.19 3.49
CA ILE A 280 -15.85 7.75 2.30
C ILE A 280 -14.91 8.90 2.71
N GLY A 281 -15.27 9.70 3.71
CA GLY A 281 -14.45 10.80 4.20
C GLY A 281 -13.12 10.33 4.80
N ASP A 282 -13.13 9.27 5.61
CA ASP A 282 -11.92 8.73 6.22
C ASP A 282 -11.07 7.97 5.19
N LEU A 283 -11.71 7.28 4.24
CA LEU A 283 -11.03 6.69 3.11
C LEU A 283 -10.29 7.77 2.29
N TYR A 284 -10.95 8.88 1.95
CA TYR A 284 -10.34 9.98 1.21
C TYR A 284 -9.14 10.57 1.95
N LYS A 285 -9.23 10.80 3.28
CA LYS A 285 -8.12 11.28 4.11
C LYS A 285 -6.93 10.31 4.06
N GLN A 286 -7.19 9.00 4.17
CA GLN A 286 -6.16 7.97 4.10
C GLN A 286 -5.48 7.95 2.71
N ARG A 287 -6.24 7.97 1.62
CA ARG A 287 -5.71 7.98 0.25
C ARG A 287 -4.93 9.25 -0.06
N ARG A 288 -5.42 10.39 0.41
CA ARG A 288 -4.71 11.67 0.31
C ARG A 288 -3.34 11.61 0.96
N ARG A 289 -3.24 11.03 2.17
CA ARG A 289 -1.94 10.84 2.85
C ARG A 289 -1.01 9.92 2.07
N TRP A 290 -1.53 8.82 1.54
CA TRP A 290 -0.73 7.88 0.72
C TRP A 290 -0.24 8.52 -0.58
N ALA A 291 -1.11 9.25 -1.28
CA ALA A 291 -0.74 9.96 -2.50
C ALA A 291 0.32 11.03 -2.25
N GLN A 292 0.19 11.79 -1.14
CA GLN A 292 1.20 12.76 -0.75
C GLN A 292 2.55 12.09 -0.50
N GLY A 293 2.59 11.05 0.33
CA GLY A 293 3.83 10.35 0.66
C GLY A 293 4.51 9.72 -0.57
N GLY A 294 3.73 9.10 -1.46
CA GLY A 294 4.25 8.58 -2.72
C GLY A 294 4.86 9.66 -3.62
N THR A 295 4.19 10.82 -3.73
CA THR A 295 4.70 11.97 -4.48
C THR A 295 5.97 12.56 -3.86
N GLU A 296 6.03 12.66 -2.52
CA GLU A 296 7.23 13.12 -1.78
C GLU A 296 8.44 12.23 -2.06
N VAL A 297 8.24 10.91 -2.05
CA VAL A 297 9.31 9.94 -2.32
C VAL A 297 9.75 10.02 -3.79
N TRP A 298 8.81 10.15 -4.72
CA TRP A 298 9.14 10.35 -6.13
C TRP A 298 9.95 11.63 -6.35
N LEU A 299 9.50 12.77 -5.84
CA LEU A 299 10.21 14.05 -5.93
C LEU A 299 11.64 13.99 -5.37
N THR A 300 11.82 13.29 -4.25
CA THR A 300 13.14 13.10 -3.62
C THR A 300 14.10 12.31 -4.50
N ASN A 301 13.58 11.36 -5.26
CA ASN A 301 14.39 10.41 -6.02
C ASN A 301 14.53 10.73 -7.50
N VAL A 302 13.66 11.58 -8.09
CA VAL A 302 13.63 11.86 -9.54
C VAL A 302 15.00 12.21 -10.11
N LYS A 303 15.76 13.09 -9.43
CA LYS A 303 17.11 13.47 -9.88
C LYS A 303 18.06 12.28 -9.90
N LYS A 304 18.01 11.40 -8.87
CA LYS A 304 18.87 10.22 -8.78
C LYS A 304 18.64 9.25 -9.94
N PHE A 305 17.38 9.07 -10.37
CA PHE A 305 17.05 8.19 -11.49
C PHE A 305 17.44 8.78 -12.85
N ILE A 306 17.27 10.10 -13.02
CA ILE A 306 17.66 10.78 -14.26
C ILE A 306 19.18 10.77 -14.46
N PHE A 307 19.96 11.07 -13.42
CA PHE A 307 21.42 11.20 -13.54
C PHE A 307 22.19 9.88 -13.35
N HIS A 308 21.57 8.87 -12.74
CA HIS A 308 22.22 7.57 -12.47
C HIS A 308 21.35 6.36 -12.89
N PRO A 309 20.86 6.31 -14.14
CA PRO A 309 19.90 5.28 -14.58
C PRO A 309 20.46 3.85 -14.53
N ILE A 310 21.74 3.68 -14.86
CA ILE A 310 22.40 2.36 -14.87
C ILE A 310 22.52 1.79 -13.46
N GLN A 311 22.89 2.62 -12.49
CA GLN A 311 23.00 2.20 -11.08
C GLN A 311 21.63 1.84 -10.48
N ARG A 312 20.55 2.41 -11.01
CA ARG A 312 19.16 2.25 -10.56
C ARG A 312 18.31 1.35 -11.45
N ARG A 313 18.94 0.55 -12.34
CA ARG A 313 18.20 -0.23 -13.35
C ARG A 313 17.15 -1.18 -12.75
N TYR A 314 17.41 -1.77 -11.60
CA TYR A 314 16.47 -2.70 -10.94
C TYR A 314 15.23 -2.02 -10.37
N GLN A 315 15.34 -0.74 -9.97
CA GLN A 315 14.21 0.04 -9.50
C GLN A 315 13.58 0.91 -10.60
N MET A 316 14.12 0.87 -11.83
CA MET A 316 13.68 1.75 -12.91
C MET A 316 12.22 1.52 -13.29
N SER A 317 11.75 0.27 -13.31
CA SER A 317 10.34 -0.03 -13.62
C SER A 317 9.38 0.60 -12.61
N MET A 318 9.72 0.54 -11.32
CA MET A 318 8.95 1.17 -10.24
C MET A 318 8.94 2.71 -10.37
N PHE A 319 10.10 3.30 -10.72
CA PHE A 319 10.20 4.74 -10.96
C PHE A 319 9.39 5.19 -12.17
N ILE A 320 9.47 4.44 -13.29
CA ILE A 320 8.68 4.71 -14.51
C ILE A 320 7.19 4.59 -14.20
N ASP A 321 6.76 3.53 -13.54
CA ASP A 321 5.36 3.33 -13.16
C ASP A 321 4.83 4.49 -12.31
N SER A 322 5.57 4.90 -11.28
CA SER A 322 5.21 6.05 -10.44
C SER A 322 5.14 7.35 -11.24
N THR A 323 6.07 7.56 -12.17
CA THR A 323 6.10 8.75 -13.04
C THR A 323 4.89 8.77 -13.97
N LEU A 324 4.59 7.64 -14.62
CA LEU A 324 3.43 7.51 -15.50
C LEU A 324 2.11 7.68 -14.72
N SER A 325 2.03 7.13 -13.51
CA SER A 325 0.87 7.29 -12.63
C SER A 325 0.61 8.75 -12.26
N ILE A 326 1.66 9.51 -11.93
CA ILE A 326 1.53 10.95 -11.62
C ILE A 326 1.10 11.72 -12.87
N ILE A 327 1.75 11.50 -14.01
CA ILE A 327 1.42 12.17 -15.28
C ILE A 327 -0.03 11.85 -15.67
N TRP A 328 -0.40 10.57 -15.60
CA TRP A 328 -1.77 10.14 -15.91
C TRP A 328 -2.80 10.77 -14.97
N SER A 329 -2.48 10.93 -13.70
CA SER A 329 -3.38 11.58 -12.73
C SER A 329 -3.68 13.04 -13.10
N PHE A 330 -2.66 13.81 -13.49
CA PHE A 330 -2.86 15.17 -13.97
C PHE A 330 -3.67 15.19 -15.28
N PHE A 331 -3.31 14.31 -16.20
CA PHE A 331 -4.01 14.18 -17.47
C PHE A 331 -5.48 13.83 -17.28
N PHE A 332 -5.80 12.88 -16.39
CA PHE A 332 -7.16 12.49 -16.02
C PHE A 332 -7.97 13.67 -15.48
N VAL A 333 -7.43 14.43 -14.53
CA VAL A 333 -8.15 15.56 -13.91
C VAL A 333 -8.39 16.68 -14.94
N ILE A 334 -7.38 17.02 -15.76
CA ILE A 334 -7.49 18.07 -16.77
C ILE A 334 -8.51 17.67 -17.85
N THR A 335 -8.42 16.46 -18.39
CA THR A 335 -9.34 16.01 -19.46
C THR A 335 -10.76 15.82 -18.96
N SER A 336 -10.94 15.34 -17.71
CA SER A 336 -12.26 15.24 -17.09
C SER A 336 -12.89 16.62 -16.87
N ALA A 337 -12.12 17.61 -16.44
CA ALA A 337 -12.59 18.99 -16.31
C ALA A 337 -12.99 19.58 -17.69
N MET A 338 -12.15 19.38 -18.73
CA MET A 338 -12.47 19.81 -20.09
C MET A 338 -13.75 19.14 -20.62
N PHE A 339 -13.93 17.85 -20.38
CA PHE A 339 -15.13 17.11 -20.77
C PHE A 339 -16.38 17.70 -20.11
N LEU A 340 -16.35 17.93 -18.78
CA LEU A 340 -17.47 18.53 -18.06
C LEU A 340 -17.81 19.92 -18.56
N ILE A 341 -16.80 20.77 -18.82
CA ILE A 341 -17.00 22.12 -19.39
C ILE A 341 -17.65 22.01 -20.78
N ALA A 342 -17.18 21.12 -21.63
CA ALA A 342 -17.75 20.90 -22.95
C ALA A 342 -19.22 20.44 -22.87
N MET A 343 -19.56 19.55 -21.95
CA MET A 343 -20.94 19.09 -21.72
C MET A 343 -21.85 20.27 -21.30
N VAL A 344 -21.38 21.14 -20.41
CA VAL A 344 -22.11 22.32 -19.98
C VAL A 344 -22.33 23.28 -21.15
N ILE A 345 -21.30 23.54 -21.98
CA ILE A 345 -21.42 24.39 -23.19
C ILE A 345 -22.46 23.82 -24.18
N PHE A 346 -22.39 22.49 -24.43
CA PHE A 346 -23.35 21.86 -25.35
C PHE A 346 -24.79 21.89 -24.80
N LEU A 347 -24.95 21.82 -23.49
CA LEU A 347 -26.26 21.95 -22.82
C LEU A 347 -26.85 23.35 -23.07
N PHE A 348 -26.06 24.43 -22.87
CA PHE A 348 -26.50 25.80 -23.14
C PHE A 348 -26.76 26.07 -24.61
N GLN A 349 -26.08 25.35 -25.51
CA GLN A 349 -26.31 25.45 -26.96
C GLN A 349 -27.52 24.63 -27.43
N GLY A 350 -28.17 23.85 -26.55
CA GLY A 350 -29.22 22.92 -26.93
C GLY A 350 -28.76 21.74 -27.81
N ASN A 351 -27.45 21.47 -27.82
CA ASN A 351 -26.86 20.44 -28.68
C ASN A 351 -26.83 19.07 -27.99
N TYR A 352 -28.01 18.52 -27.75
CA TYR A 352 -28.16 17.21 -27.06
C TYR A 352 -27.51 16.05 -27.82
N SER A 353 -27.41 16.13 -29.13
CA SER A 353 -26.75 15.11 -29.95
C SER A 353 -25.27 14.98 -29.60
N ARG A 354 -24.53 16.07 -29.42
CA ARG A 354 -23.13 16.05 -29.01
C ARG A 354 -22.96 15.53 -27.57
N ILE A 355 -23.87 15.90 -26.68
CA ILE A 355 -23.89 15.38 -25.31
C ILE A 355 -24.03 13.86 -25.35
N PHE A 356 -25.03 13.35 -26.08
CA PHE A 356 -25.26 11.90 -26.20
C PHE A 356 -24.05 11.17 -26.79
N HIS A 357 -23.47 11.66 -27.88
CA HIS A 357 -22.26 11.06 -28.48
C HIS A 357 -21.07 11.06 -27.51
N GLY A 358 -20.86 12.14 -26.76
CA GLY A 358 -19.80 12.20 -25.74
C GLY A 358 -19.97 11.12 -24.67
N PHE A 359 -21.18 10.90 -24.18
CA PHE A 359 -21.45 9.82 -23.21
C PHE A 359 -21.29 8.44 -23.82
N VAL A 360 -21.75 8.20 -25.04
CA VAL A 360 -21.59 6.89 -25.71
C VAL A 360 -20.12 6.54 -25.90
N ILE A 361 -19.30 7.47 -26.39
CA ILE A 361 -17.86 7.25 -26.57
C ILE A 361 -17.21 6.97 -25.22
N SER A 362 -17.47 7.79 -24.20
CA SER A 362 -16.92 7.58 -22.85
C SER A 362 -17.33 6.24 -22.28
N PHE A 363 -18.58 5.82 -22.45
CA PHE A 363 -19.08 4.52 -22.01
C PHE A 363 -18.34 3.36 -22.68
N ILE A 364 -18.08 3.43 -23.97
CA ILE A 364 -17.32 2.40 -24.70
C ILE A 364 -15.91 2.26 -24.08
N PHE A 365 -15.19 3.37 -23.89
CA PHE A 365 -13.85 3.34 -23.33
C PHE A 365 -13.84 2.82 -21.88
N ILE A 366 -14.73 3.32 -21.02
CA ILE A 366 -14.88 2.86 -19.63
C ILE A 366 -15.18 1.35 -19.58
N THR A 367 -15.95 0.83 -20.55
CA THR A 367 -16.25 -0.61 -20.62
C THR A 367 -14.98 -1.44 -20.81
N PHE A 368 -14.07 -1.02 -21.69
CA PHE A 368 -12.78 -1.71 -21.87
C PHE A 368 -11.92 -1.67 -20.61
N GLU A 369 -11.86 -0.52 -19.92
CA GLU A 369 -11.15 -0.38 -18.65
C GLU A 369 -11.74 -1.31 -17.57
N ILE A 370 -13.08 -1.37 -17.47
CA ILE A 370 -13.76 -2.25 -16.53
C ILE A 370 -13.44 -3.72 -16.83
N ILE A 371 -13.44 -4.13 -18.09
CA ILE A 371 -13.10 -5.50 -18.45
C ILE A 371 -11.66 -5.84 -18.04
N ALA A 372 -10.69 -4.98 -18.42
CA ALA A 372 -9.29 -5.18 -18.07
C ALA A 372 -9.07 -5.20 -16.56
N GLY A 373 -9.67 -4.26 -15.84
CA GLY A 373 -9.62 -4.19 -14.38
C GLY A 373 -10.29 -5.39 -13.71
N CYS A 374 -11.42 -5.88 -14.23
CA CYS A 374 -12.06 -7.10 -13.70
C CYS A 374 -11.16 -8.32 -13.85
N ILE A 375 -10.46 -8.48 -14.96
CA ILE A 375 -9.50 -9.58 -15.15
C ILE A 375 -8.42 -9.52 -14.08
N GLN A 376 -7.83 -8.35 -13.84
CA GLN A 376 -6.83 -8.17 -12.79
C GLN A 376 -7.38 -8.46 -11.40
N LEU A 377 -8.55 -7.93 -11.07
CA LEU A 377 -9.15 -8.05 -9.73
C LEU A 377 -9.65 -9.47 -9.44
N ILE A 378 -10.24 -10.16 -10.41
CA ILE A 378 -10.63 -11.56 -10.26
C ILE A 378 -9.39 -12.44 -10.06
N THR A 379 -8.33 -12.18 -10.82
CA THR A 379 -7.05 -12.88 -10.62
C THR A 379 -6.47 -12.60 -9.23
N ALA A 380 -6.55 -11.35 -8.75
CA ALA A 380 -6.14 -11.01 -7.41
C ALA A 380 -6.86 -11.85 -6.35
N LEU A 381 -8.19 -11.93 -6.46
CA LEU A 381 -9.02 -12.70 -5.54
C LEU A 381 -8.79 -14.24 -5.64
N LEU A 382 -8.46 -14.74 -6.83
CA LEU A 382 -8.11 -16.16 -7.04
C LEU A 382 -6.75 -16.53 -6.45
N LEU A 383 -5.77 -15.61 -6.56
CA LEU A 383 -4.42 -15.83 -6.02
C LEU A 383 -4.36 -15.62 -4.50
N ASP A 384 -5.29 -14.88 -3.94
CA ASP A 384 -5.32 -14.56 -2.52
C ASP A 384 -6.09 -15.62 -1.74
N HIS A 385 -5.47 -16.22 -0.70
CA HIS A 385 -6.06 -17.31 0.10
C HIS A 385 -6.70 -18.43 -0.74
N HIS A 386 -6.06 -18.84 -1.83
CA HIS A 386 -6.55 -19.89 -2.72
C HIS A 386 -7.99 -19.67 -3.22
N GLY A 387 -8.38 -18.40 -3.42
CA GLY A 387 -9.70 -18.05 -3.94
C GLY A 387 -10.80 -17.88 -2.88
N ALA A 388 -10.50 -17.98 -1.59
CA ALA A 388 -11.50 -17.80 -0.52
C ALA A 388 -12.21 -16.42 -0.56
N LYS A 389 -11.55 -15.42 -1.16
CA LYS A 389 -12.08 -14.05 -1.31
C LYS A 389 -12.90 -13.85 -2.59
N LEU A 390 -13.05 -14.86 -3.47
CA LEU A 390 -13.77 -14.72 -4.74
C LEU A 390 -15.23 -14.29 -4.55
N LYS A 391 -15.85 -14.62 -3.42
CA LYS A 391 -17.19 -14.16 -3.05
C LYS A 391 -17.35 -12.64 -3.03
N TYR A 392 -16.25 -11.88 -2.94
CA TYR A 392 -16.24 -10.41 -3.00
C TYR A 392 -16.07 -9.86 -4.42
N ALA A 393 -15.94 -10.69 -5.46
CA ALA A 393 -15.77 -10.26 -6.85
C ALA A 393 -16.89 -9.32 -7.33
N PHE A 394 -18.12 -9.50 -6.81
CA PHE A 394 -19.26 -8.61 -7.10
C PHE A 394 -18.98 -7.13 -6.75
N PHE A 395 -18.08 -6.86 -5.82
CA PHE A 395 -17.69 -5.50 -5.40
C PHE A 395 -16.55 -4.91 -6.23
N ALA A 396 -15.98 -5.65 -7.18
CA ALA A 396 -14.91 -5.16 -8.05
C ALA A 396 -15.30 -3.94 -8.91
N PRO A 397 -16.49 -3.89 -9.56
CA PRO A 397 -16.91 -2.69 -10.28
C PRO A 397 -17.03 -1.46 -9.39
N LEU A 398 -17.53 -1.62 -8.16
CA LEU A 398 -17.64 -0.54 -7.19
C LEU A 398 -16.25 -0.01 -6.81
N TYR A 399 -15.30 -0.92 -6.58
CA TYR A 399 -13.89 -0.55 -6.36
C TYR A 399 -13.36 0.29 -7.52
N MET A 400 -13.50 -0.16 -8.76
CA MET A 400 -12.99 0.56 -9.93
C MET A 400 -13.60 1.95 -10.07
N LEU A 401 -14.92 2.08 -9.95
CA LEU A 401 -15.59 3.37 -10.10
C LEU A 401 -15.15 4.41 -9.06
N PHE A 402 -15.07 4.02 -7.79
CA PHE A 402 -14.76 4.98 -6.73
C PHE A 402 -13.25 5.20 -6.57
N TYR A 403 -12.46 4.16 -6.60
CA TYR A 403 -11.04 4.23 -6.26
C TYR A 403 -10.18 4.74 -7.41
N TRP A 404 -10.52 4.42 -8.65
CA TRP A 404 -9.83 4.98 -9.81
C TRP A 404 -10.06 6.48 -9.95
N MET A 405 -11.18 7.00 -9.46
CA MET A 405 -11.41 8.44 -9.40
C MET A 405 -10.69 9.09 -8.19
N VAL A 406 -10.71 8.45 -7.03
CA VAL A 406 -10.11 9.00 -5.80
C VAL A 406 -8.59 9.11 -5.92
N ASN A 407 -7.92 8.13 -6.51
CA ASN A 407 -6.45 8.14 -6.62
C ASN A 407 -5.93 9.34 -7.44
N PRO A 408 -6.32 9.58 -8.70
CA PRO A 408 -5.82 10.72 -9.45
C PRO A 408 -6.19 12.07 -8.82
N ILE A 409 -7.38 12.20 -8.26
CA ILE A 409 -7.79 13.43 -7.56
C ILE A 409 -6.88 13.68 -6.35
N THR A 410 -6.56 12.66 -5.57
CA THR A 410 -5.69 12.81 -4.39
C THR A 410 -4.24 13.11 -4.77
N VAL A 411 -3.71 12.50 -5.84
CA VAL A 411 -2.36 12.79 -6.37
C VAL A 411 -2.26 14.26 -6.78
N VAL A 412 -3.20 14.75 -7.58
CA VAL A 412 -3.20 16.17 -8.02
C VAL A 412 -3.39 17.13 -6.84
N ALA A 413 -4.33 16.84 -5.93
CA ALA A 413 -4.61 17.68 -4.77
C ALA A 413 -3.43 17.75 -3.78
N THR A 414 -2.58 16.74 -3.73
CA THR A 414 -1.45 16.67 -2.79
C THR A 414 -0.09 16.99 -3.43
N PHE A 415 -0.04 17.23 -4.73
CA PHE A 415 1.23 17.49 -5.42
C PHE A 415 1.94 18.75 -4.88
N ILE A 416 1.21 19.88 -4.74
CA ILE A 416 1.77 21.10 -4.15
C ILE A 416 2.11 20.92 -2.66
N PRO A 417 1.27 20.33 -1.80
CA PRO A 417 1.67 19.94 -0.45
C PRO A 417 2.95 19.11 -0.40
N ALA A 418 3.09 18.09 -1.25
CA ALA A 418 4.30 17.26 -1.31
C ALA A 418 5.54 18.09 -1.68
N MET A 419 5.44 18.98 -2.67
CA MET A 419 6.52 19.90 -3.02
C MET A 419 6.93 20.79 -1.82
N LYS A 420 5.96 21.34 -1.08
CA LYS A 420 6.21 22.14 0.11
C LYS A 420 6.95 21.35 1.18
N THR A 421 6.55 20.09 1.42
CA THR A 421 7.23 19.20 2.37
C THR A 421 8.68 18.98 1.98
N ILE A 422 8.97 18.70 0.70
CA ILE A 422 10.36 18.51 0.21
C ILE A 422 11.21 19.78 0.35
N LEU A 423 10.60 20.95 0.25
CA LEU A 423 11.26 22.24 0.42
C LEU A 423 11.40 22.66 1.91
N GLY A 424 11.00 21.82 2.86
CA GLY A 424 11.14 22.07 4.30
C GLY A 424 9.97 22.82 4.95
N PHE A 425 8.85 23.02 4.23
CA PHE A 425 7.66 23.73 4.73
C PHE A 425 6.56 22.79 5.25
N GLY A 426 6.86 21.52 5.48
CA GLY A 426 5.89 20.50 5.92
C GLY A 426 6.31 19.80 7.21
N SER A 427 5.35 19.23 7.94
CA SER A 427 5.59 18.36 9.08
C SER A 427 4.97 16.98 8.81
N GLY A 428 5.73 15.91 9.09
CA GLY A 428 5.27 14.51 8.99
C GLY A 428 4.41 14.07 10.18
N THR A 429 3.65 14.97 10.81
CA THR A 429 2.81 14.63 11.97
C THR A 429 1.64 13.73 11.56
N TRP A 430 1.53 12.60 12.23
CA TRP A 430 0.46 11.63 12.05
C TRP A 430 -0.62 11.77 13.13
N VAL A 431 -1.87 11.61 12.73
CA VAL A 431 -3.01 11.55 13.64
C VAL A 431 -3.68 10.20 13.46
N SER A 432 -3.83 9.44 14.54
CA SER A 432 -4.55 8.17 14.55
C SER A 432 -5.97 8.34 14.04
N PRO A 433 -6.45 7.49 13.12
CA PRO A 433 -7.85 7.45 12.77
C PRO A 433 -8.69 6.98 13.97
N LYS A 434 -9.98 7.31 13.99
CA LYS A 434 -10.90 6.78 15.01
C LYS A 434 -10.97 5.27 14.90
N ARG A 435 -10.79 4.56 16.02
CA ARG A 435 -10.76 3.09 16.09
C ARG A 435 -12.10 2.52 16.55
N SER A 436 -12.48 1.37 16.01
CA SER A 436 -13.52 0.49 16.53
C SER A 436 -12.87 -0.77 17.11
N SER A 437 -13.45 -1.35 18.18
CA SER A 437 -12.92 -2.58 18.78
C SER A 437 -12.87 -3.73 17.77
N LEU A 438 -11.87 -4.59 17.86
CA LEU A 438 -11.67 -5.73 16.96
C LEU A 438 -12.77 -6.81 17.15
N GLN A 439 -13.34 -6.92 18.38
CA GLN A 439 -14.34 -7.95 18.74
C GLN A 439 -15.77 -7.70 18.25
N ASN A 440 -16.14 -6.49 17.85
CA ASN A 440 -17.55 -6.14 17.63
C ASN A 440 -18.09 -6.46 16.23
N LYS A 441 -17.45 -7.34 15.43
CA LYS A 441 -17.93 -7.62 14.06
C LYS A 441 -17.71 -9.08 13.65
N LYS A 442 -18.36 -10.00 14.36
CA LYS A 442 -18.61 -11.34 13.82
C LYS A 442 -19.75 -11.34 12.81
#